data_f93d11cd2e212593d1684d5c74676851
#
_entry.id   f93d11cd2e212593d1684d5c74676851
#
_cell.length_a   1.000
_cell.length_b   1.000
_cell.length_c   1.000
_cell.angle_alpha   90.00
_cell.angle_beta   90.00
_cell.angle_gamma   90.00
#
_symmetry.space_group_name_H-M   'P 1'
#
loop_
_entity.id
_entity.type
_entity.pdbx_description
1 polymer ?
#
loop_
_entity_poly.entity_id
_entity_poly.type
_entity_poly.pdbx_seq_one_letter_code
_entity_poly.pdbx_strand_id
1 'polypeptide(L)'
;MRPETRTKLFSAVKKKTFLGVLLAMSAGHSYAVEDPDQPKATETEQTAVKVQATENEKQQVKENAAELKPAMITIPEEKLFEVITARAKKLASEPYVAPKELELEALTSIGYQDYRAIRFRTEQAIWKDQSLYEVQLFHPGFLYRSPVAINTLEQNAEVKSLPFKTNYYRYDATAAPLEQEISTAIANTQLGHAGFRLHFPLNNNQYKDEVAVFQGASYFRLVGPHQVYGLSARGLAVDTALSSGEEFPVFKEFWLVKPAPEDTTIVLYALLDSPSVSGAYRFELTPSTNTEVKTQMQIFARKDIKKLGIAPLTSMFYHGENSTKFFDDYRPEVHDSDGLLMQSEQGQWVWRALNNPKKLSVTSFSYENPKGFGLAQRDRDFNNYLDTEAHYHNRPSMWIEPMGNWGKGRVELVEIPTDTETNDNIVSYWVPEQPMKAGDSLSFSYKLSTFNATLATQDKASVLRTRIGSAALPGEDNPPPKSHRQFTVDFSGETINQLSANFAMRADLTLSAGQISDKTVQQLPNNQGWRVAFKVAPEGDKPVDMRLSLKLRDKEISEVWSYVWYPNDVQ
;
A
#
# COMPACT_ATOMS: atom_id res chain seq x y z
N MET A 1 -41.68 -51.96 3.27
CA MET A 1 -42.39 -50.67 3.28
C MET A 1 -41.38 -49.55 3.24
N ARG A 2 -41.30 -48.78 2.16
CA ARG A 2 -40.42 -47.63 1.99
C ARG A 2 -41.12 -46.38 2.55
N PRO A 3 -40.40 -45.39 3.14
CA PRO A 3 -40.95 -44.05 3.24
C PRO A 3 -40.35 -43.11 2.18
N GLU A 4 -41.21 -42.25 1.73
CA GLU A 4 -41.08 -41.30 0.64
C GLU A 4 -40.11 -40.16 0.88
N THR A 5 -39.46 -39.78 -0.24
CA THR A 5 -38.59 -38.63 -0.39
C THR A 5 -39.40 -37.33 -0.45
N ARG A 6 -39.18 -36.37 0.43
CA ARG A 6 -39.61 -34.98 0.25
C ARG A 6 -38.42 -34.10 -0.11
N THR A 7 -38.36 -33.75 -1.37
CA THR A 7 -37.44 -32.76 -1.93
C THR A 7 -37.87 -31.36 -1.49
N LYS A 8 -37.02 -30.63 -0.73
CA LYS A 8 -37.16 -29.19 -0.53
C LYS A 8 -36.19 -28.48 -1.45
N LEU A 9 -36.74 -27.72 -2.40
CA LEU A 9 -36.02 -26.70 -3.17
C LEU A 9 -35.48 -25.64 -2.22
N PHE A 10 -34.16 -25.50 -2.15
CA PHE A 10 -33.53 -24.29 -1.64
C PHE A 10 -33.11 -23.41 -2.80
N SER A 11 -33.74 -22.27 -2.93
CA SER A 11 -33.39 -21.18 -3.80
C SER A 11 -32.00 -20.66 -3.44
N ALA A 12 -31.06 -20.82 -4.37
CA ALA A 12 -29.70 -20.29 -4.23
C ALA A 12 -29.72 -18.77 -4.51
N VAL A 13 -29.67 -17.98 -3.45
CA VAL A 13 -29.32 -16.57 -3.56
C VAL A 13 -27.81 -16.50 -3.83
N LYS A 14 -27.44 -16.14 -5.05
CA LYS A 14 -26.04 -15.83 -5.41
C LYS A 14 -25.60 -14.59 -4.66
N LYS A 15 -24.90 -14.77 -3.53
CA LYS A 15 -24.08 -13.72 -2.93
C LYS A 15 -22.89 -13.48 -3.83
N LYS A 16 -22.88 -12.38 -4.56
CA LYS A 16 -21.66 -11.85 -5.19
C LYS A 16 -20.78 -11.29 -4.09
N THR A 17 -19.87 -12.10 -3.59
CA THR A 17 -18.75 -11.64 -2.77
C THR A 17 -17.72 -11.08 -3.74
N PHE A 18 -17.67 -9.76 -3.88
CA PHE A 18 -16.55 -9.09 -4.54
C PHE A 18 -15.39 -9.09 -3.54
N LEU A 19 -14.56 -10.13 -3.61
CA LEU A 19 -13.23 -10.12 -2.99
C LEU A 19 -12.33 -9.36 -3.96
N GLY A 20 -11.95 -8.13 -3.59
CA GLY A 20 -10.97 -7.35 -4.34
C GLY A 20 -9.60 -8.02 -4.21
N VAL A 21 -9.26 -8.87 -5.19
CA VAL A 21 -7.91 -9.42 -5.31
C VAL A 21 -7.00 -8.32 -5.83
N LEU A 22 -6.26 -7.66 -4.95
CA LEU A 22 -5.12 -6.85 -5.34
C LEU A 22 -3.91 -7.78 -5.50
N LEU A 23 -3.59 -8.13 -6.75
CA LEU A 23 -2.32 -8.78 -7.05
C LEU A 23 -1.18 -7.82 -6.71
N ALA A 24 -0.32 -8.21 -5.78
CA ALA A 24 0.96 -7.57 -5.58
C ALA A 24 1.80 -7.77 -6.86
N MET A 25 1.92 -6.73 -7.68
CA MET A 25 2.88 -6.74 -8.77
C MET A 25 4.27 -6.55 -8.16
N SER A 26 5.01 -7.63 -8.00
CA SER A 26 6.46 -7.53 -7.87
C SER A 26 6.99 -6.97 -9.19
N ALA A 27 7.34 -5.70 -9.21
CA ALA A 27 8.09 -5.11 -10.31
C ALA A 27 9.50 -5.70 -10.25
N GLY A 28 9.71 -6.78 -11.01
CA GLY A 28 11.04 -7.34 -11.21
C GLY A 28 11.92 -6.27 -11.85
N HIS A 29 13.01 -5.92 -11.20
CA HIS A 29 14.07 -5.08 -11.76
C HIS A 29 14.69 -5.84 -12.92
N SER A 30 14.42 -5.42 -14.15
CA SER A 30 15.22 -5.83 -15.29
C SER A 30 16.53 -5.03 -15.27
N TYR A 31 17.60 -5.65 -14.78
CA TYR A 31 18.93 -5.18 -15.13
C TYR A 31 19.09 -5.29 -16.65
N ALA A 32 19.43 -4.18 -17.30
CA ALA A 32 19.81 -4.19 -18.71
C ALA A 32 21.12 -4.96 -18.84
N VAL A 33 21.03 -6.18 -19.37
CA VAL A 33 22.18 -6.88 -19.93
C VAL A 33 22.27 -6.43 -21.37
N GLU A 34 23.33 -5.74 -21.72
CA GLU A 34 23.67 -5.42 -23.11
C GLU A 34 23.94 -6.71 -23.86
N ASP A 35 23.19 -6.97 -24.94
CA ASP A 35 23.40 -8.07 -25.85
C ASP A 35 24.25 -7.55 -27.03
N PRO A 36 25.45 -8.12 -27.29
CA PRO A 36 26.36 -7.66 -28.33
C PRO A 36 26.18 -8.40 -29.66
N ASP A 37 24.98 -8.46 -30.26
CA ASP A 37 24.86 -8.92 -31.65
C ASP A 37 23.58 -8.35 -32.30
N GLN A 38 23.75 -7.24 -33.04
CA GLN A 38 22.78 -6.81 -34.05
C GLN A 38 23.33 -7.04 -35.46
N PRO A 39 22.63 -7.79 -36.31
CA PRO A 39 22.93 -7.78 -37.74
C PRO A 39 22.28 -6.57 -38.43
N LYS A 40 23.08 -5.91 -39.25
CA LYS A 40 22.69 -4.79 -40.14
C LYS A 40 21.62 -5.24 -41.14
N ALA A 41 20.52 -4.50 -41.21
CA ALA A 41 19.49 -4.66 -42.22
C ALA A 41 19.89 -4.00 -43.54
N THR A 42 19.76 -4.74 -44.61
CA THR A 42 19.95 -4.33 -46.00
C THR A 42 18.66 -3.71 -46.54
N GLU A 43 18.82 -2.55 -47.21
CA GLU A 43 17.74 -1.89 -47.97
C GLU A 43 17.23 -2.76 -49.11
N THR A 44 15.92 -2.85 -49.26
CA THR A 44 15.27 -3.33 -50.48
C THR A 44 14.13 -2.36 -50.84
N GLU A 45 14.33 -1.72 -52.00
CA GLU A 45 13.34 -0.87 -52.67
C GLU A 45 12.07 -1.64 -53.02
N GLN A 46 10.89 -1.09 -52.72
CA GLN A 46 9.64 -1.47 -53.40
C GLN A 46 8.83 -0.24 -53.82
N THR A 47 8.48 -0.33 -55.08
CA THR A 47 7.86 0.59 -56.01
C THR A 47 6.47 1.05 -55.56
N ALA A 48 6.23 2.38 -55.64
CA ALA A 48 4.95 3.01 -55.35
C ALA A 48 3.99 2.93 -56.56
N VAL A 49 2.76 2.50 -56.31
CA VAL A 49 1.64 2.68 -57.23
C VAL A 49 0.84 3.90 -56.79
N LYS A 50 0.81 4.92 -57.63
CA LYS A 50 0.04 6.16 -57.47
C LYS A 50 -1.42 5.91 -57.87
N VAL A 51 -2.36 6.14 -56.94
CA VAL A 51 -3.78 6.41 -57.29
C VAL A 51 -4.03 7.88 -57.10
N GLN A 52 -4.41 8.56 -58.18
CA GLN A 52 -4.78 10.00 -58.20
C GLN A 52 -6.21 10.15 -57.69
N ALA A 53 -6.42 10.85 -56.59
CA ALA A 53 -7.70 11.39 -56.17
C ALA A 53 -7.75 12.88 -56.47
N THR A 54 -8.87 13.33 -57.05
CA THR A 54 -9.07 14.66 -57.62
C THR A 54 -9.08 15.78 -56.57
N GLU A 55 -8.54 16.95 -56.96
CA GLU A 55 -8.28 18.12 -56.08
C GLU A 55 -9.53 18.77 -55.47
N ASN A 56 -10.73 18.49 -55.91
CA ASN A 56 -11.96 19.10 -55.39
C ASN A 56 -12.49 18.56 -54.09
N GLU A 57 -12.12 17.33 -53.67
CA GLU A 57 -12.48 16.78 -52.35
C GLU A 57 -11.57 17.22 -51.24
N LYS A 58 -10.37 17.68 -51.56
CA LYS A 58 -9.39 18.18 -50.58
C LYS A 58 -9.66 19.58 -50.07
N GLN A 59 -10.46 20.38 -50.77
CA GLN A 59 -10.78 21.75 -50.31
C GLN A 59 -12.00 21.81 -49.38
N GLN A 60 -12.99 20.97 -49.55
CA GLN A 60 -14.17 20.92 -48.65
C GLN A 60 -13.90 20.27 -47.27
N VAL A 61 -12.88 19.43 -47.15
CA VAL A 61 -12.46 18.86 -45.85
C VAL A 61 -11.56 19.81 -45.05
N LYS A 62 -10.94 20.79 -45.71
CA LYS A 62 -10.10 21.79 -45.02
C LYS A 62 -10.86 22.96 -44.41
N GLU A 63 -12.07 23.25 -44.83
CA GLU A 63 -12.85 24.39 -44.31
C GLU A 63 -13.73 24.05 -43.10
N ASN A 64 -13.96 22.74 -42.80
CA ASN A 64 -14.72 22.32 -41.62
C ASN A 64 -13.87 21.80 -40.46
N ALA A 65 -12.57 21.77 -40.59
CA ALA A 65 -11.63 21.53 -39.48
C ALA A 65 -11.03 22.87 -38.99
N ALA A 66 -11.90 23.81 -38.63
CA ALA A 66 -11.50 24.82 -37.67
C ALA A 66 -11.27 24.04 -36.35
N GLU A 67 -10.02 23.60 -36.10
CA GLU A 67 -9.58 23.12 -34.79
C GLU A 67 -10.04 24.15 -33.76
N LEU A 68 -11.14 23.81 -33.06
CA LEU A 68 -11.43 24.41 -31.77
C LEU A 68 -10.22 24.06 -30.90
N LYS A 69 -9.22 24.93 -30.85
CA LYS A 69 -8.14 24.85 -29.86
C LYS A 69 -8.86 24.75 -28.52
N PRO A 70 -8.65 23.67 -27.74
CA PRO A 70 -9.25 23.57 -26.43
C PRO A 70 -8.92 24.83 -25.66
N ALA A 71 -9.92 25.46 -25.05
CA ALA A 71 -9.72 26.68 -24.31
C ALA A 71 -8.59 26.46 -23.31
N MET A 72 -7.54 27.25 -23.40
CA MET A 72 -6.37 27.14 -22.53
C MET A 72 -6.82 27.46 -21.10
N ILE A 73 -6.84 26.45 -20.25
CA ILE A 73 -7.20 26.61 -18.83
C ILE A 73 -5.93 27.01 -18.09
N THR A 74 -5.94 28.18 -17.48
CA THR A 74 -4.83 28.68 -16.68
C THR A 74 -5.27 28.76 -15.23
N ILE A 75 -4.59 28.04 -14.34
CA ILE A 75 -4.86 28.04 -12.90
C ILE A 75 -3.53 28.23 -12.18
N PRO A 76 -3.32 29.34 -11.45
CA PRO A 76 -2.14 29.49 -10.59
C PRO A 76 -2.05 28.34 -9.59
N GLU A 77 -0.84 27.82 -9.35
CA GLU A 77 -0.63 26.65 -8.49
C GLU A 77 -1.22 26.84 -7.09
N GLU A 78 -1.04 28.03 -6.52
CA GLU A 78 -1.57 28.40 -5.20
C GLU A 78 -3.10 28.36 -5.10
N LYS A 79 -3.81 28.41 -6.26
CA LYS A 79 -5.27 28.31 -6.36
C LYS A 79 -5.78 26.92 -6.70
N LEU A 80 -4.89 26.01 -7.15
CA LEU A 80 -5.32 24.71 -7.67
C LEU A 80 -5.98 23.85 -6.59
N PHE A 81 -5.46 23.86 -5.35
CA PHE A 81 -6.07 23.10 -4.25
C PHE A 81 -7.48 23.63 -3.92
N GLU A 82 -7.70 24.94 -3.94
CA GLU A 82 -9.03 25.56 -3.73
C GLU A 82 -10.01 25.13 -4.83
N VAL A 83 -9.57 25.13 -6.09
CA VAL A 83 -10.38 24.71 -7.25
C VAL A 83 -10.78 23.25 -7.13
N ILE A 84 -9.84 22.36 -6.79
CA ILE A 84 -10.11 20.93 -6.63
C ILE A 84 -11.02 20.69 -5.40
N THR A 85 -10.81 21.43 -4.32
CA THR A 85 -11.66 21.37 -3.12
C THR A 85 -13.11 21.77 -3.45
N ALA A 86 -13.30 22.83 -4.22
CA ALA A 86 -14.64 23.25 -4.66
C ALA A 86 -15.30 22.18 -5.55
N ARG A 87 -14.52 21.53 -6.44
CA ARG A 87 -15.00 20.40 -7.27
C ARG A 87 -15.37 19.19 -6.41
N ALA A 88 -14.56 18.82 -5.41
CA ALA A 88 -14.86 17.74 -4.50
C ALA A 88 -16.15 18.02 -3.72
N LYS A 89 -16.28 19.24 -3.16
CA LYS A 89 -17.51 19.65 -2.48
C LYS A 89 -18.75 19.56 -3.35
N LYS A 90 -18.64 19.98 -4.63
CA LYS A 90 -19.72 19.87 -5.60
C LYS A 90 -20.08 18.41 -5.86
N LEU A 91 -19.10 17.52 -6.08
CA LEU A 91 -19.33 16.07 -6.27
C LEU A 91 -20.05 15.45 -5.07
N ALA A 92 -19.72 15.83 -3.83
CA ALA A 92 -20.41 15.34 -2.64
C ALA A 92 -21.88 15.77 -2.57
N SER A 93 -22.25 16.90 -3.18
CA SER A 93 -23.63 17.39 -3.24
C SER A 93 -24.48 16.78 -4.35
N GLU A 94 -23.85 16.00 -5.25
CA GLU A 94 -24.51 15.38 -6.39
C GLU A 94 -24.57 13.84 -6.20
N PRO A 95 -25.51 13.14 -6.85
CA PRO A 95 -25.51 11.68 -6.89
C PRO A 95 -24.18 11.15 -7.43
N TYR A 96 -23.68 10.07 -6.82
CA TYR A 96 -22.44 9.44 -7.32
C TYR A 96 -22.63 8.87 -8.71
N VAL A 97 -21.67 9.18 -9.58
CA VAL A 97 -21.56 8.59 -10.91
C VAL A 97 -20.28 7.76 -10.96
N ALA A 98 -20.44 6.45 -11.07
CA ALA A 98 -19.30 5.53 -11.19
C ALA A 98 -18.42 5.90 -12.40
N PRO A 99 -17.10 5.77 -12.30
CA PRO A 99 -16.22 5.90 -13.46
C PRO A 99 -16.69 4.96 -14.59
N LYS A 100 -16.66 5.48 -15.82
CA LYS A 100 -16.96 4.65 -16.99
C LYS A 100 -15.83 3.62 -17.14
N GLU A 101 -16.19 2.35 -17.12
CA GLU A 101 -15.23 1.27 -17.37
C GLU A 101 -14.87 1.19 -18.86
N LEU A 102 -13.73 0.57 -19.13
CA LEU A 102 -13.30 0.24 -20.49
C LEU A 102 -14.29 -0.73 -21.13
N GLU A 103 -14.76 -0.38 -22.31
CA GLU A 103 -15.68 -1.22 -23.10
C GLU A 103 -14.94 -2.05 -24.16
N LEU A 104 -13.63 -1.81 -24.37
CA LEU A 104 -12.82 -2.52 -25.36
C LEU A 104 -12.48 -3.93 -24.85
N GLU A 105 -13.08 -4.95 -25.47
CA GLU A 105 -12.93 -6.35 -25.08
C GLU A 105 -11.47 -6.80 -25.08
N ALA A 106 -10.68 -6.39 -26.06
CA ALA A 106 -9.25 -6.67 -26.15
C ALA A 106 -8.47 -6.24 -24.89
N LEU A 107 -8.89 -5.16 -24.20
CA LEU A 107 -8.24 -4.68 -22.98
C LEU A 107 -8.83 -5.30 -21.70
N THR A 108 -10.11 -5.66 -21.72
CA THR A 108 -10.79 -6.22 -20.54
C THR A 108 -10.59 -7.73 -20.39
N SER A 109 -10.28 -8.43 -21.48
CA SER A 109 -10.00 -9.88 -21.51
C SER A 109 -8.51 -10.24 -21.46
N ILE A 110 -7.61 -9.26 -21.57
CA ILE A 110 -6.16 -9.48 -21.55
C ILE A 110 -5.68 -10.17 -20.25
N GLY A 111 -4.82 -11.18 -20.40
CA GLY A 111 -4.21 -11.88 -19.29
C GLY A 111 -3.03 -11.11 -18.67
N TYR A 112 -2.58 -11.55 -17.49
CA TYR A 112 -1.47 -10.91 -16.78
C TYR A 112 -0.17 -10.85 -17.60
N GLN A 113 0.16 -11.95 -18.31
CA GLN A 113 1.41 -12.02 -19.09
C GLN A 113 1.39 -11.04 -20.27
N ASP A 114 0.25 -10.93 -20.96
CA ASP A 114 0.11 -9.98 -22.05
C ASP A 114 0.12 -8.54 -21.56
N TYR A 115 -0.52 -8.26 -20.41
CA TYR A 115 -0.50 -6.94 -19.79
C TYR A 115 0.93 -6.53 -19.40
N ARG A 116 1.75 -7.44 -18.87
CA ARG A 116 3.18 -7.20 -18.58
C ARG A 116 4.03 -6.94 -19.83
N ALA A 117 3.62 -7.48 -20.98
CA ALA A 117 4.29 -7.27 -22.24
C ALA A 117 4.01 -5.89 -22.88
N ILE A 118 3.04 -5.14 -22.32
CA ILE A 118 2.80 -3.75 -22.69
C ILE A 118 3.68 -2.85 -21.80
N ARG A 119 4.66 -2.17 -22.40
CA ARG A 119 5.65 -1.36 -21.67
C ARG A 119 5.63 0.08 -22.14
N PHE A 120 5.70 1.01 -21.19
CA PHE A 120 5.86 2.42 -21.52
C PHE A 120 7.22 2.67 -22.19
N ARG A 121 7.24 3.48 -23.23
CA ARG A 121 8.47 3.89 -23.94
C ARG A 121 9.16 4.98 -23.14
N THR A 122 10.33 4.67 -22.57
CA THR A 122 11.08 5.59 -21.69
C THR A 122 11.49 6.90 -22.40
N GLU A 123 11.65 6.87 -23.71
CA GLU A 123 11.89 8.05 -24.53
C GLU A 123 10.70 9.00 -24.61
N GLN A 124 9.50 8.54 -24.26
CA GLN A 124 8.26 9.32 -24.19
C GLN A 124 7.94 9.81 -22.77
N ALA A 125 8.86 9.64 -21.81
CA ALA A 125 8.63 10.06 -20.43
C ALA A 125 8.37 11.57 -20.35
N ILE A 126 7.35 11.94 -19.62
CA ILE A 126 6.97 13.35 -19.42
C ILE A 126 8.10 14.02 -18.63
N TRP A 127 8.54 15.22 -19.07
CA TRP A 127 9.64 16.01 -18.53
C TRP A 127 11.03 15.36 -18.64
N LYS A 128 11.18 14.36 -19.52
CA LYS A 128 12.48 13.77 -19.79
C LYS A 128 13.51 14.86 -20.12
N ASP A 129 14.67 14.78 -19.50
CA ASP A 129 15.78 15.72 -19.66
C ASP A 129 15.43 17.21 -19.32
N GLN A 130 14.29 17.47 -18.68
CA GLN A 130 13.84 18.82 -18.30
C GLN A 130 13.85 19.06 -16.80
N SER A 131 13.85 18.01 -15.99
CA SER A 131 13.90 18.08 -14.52
C SER A 131 14.51 16.80 -13.94
N LEU A 132 14.73 16.77 -12.62
CA LEU A 132 15.13 15.55 -11.92
C LEU A 132 14.04 14.49 -12.01
N TYR A 133 12.76 14.87 -12.19
CA TYR A 133 11.66 13.93 -12.29
C TYR A 133 11.33 13.55 -13.74
N GLU A 134 10.91 12.31 -13.91
CA GLU A 134 10.26 11.80 -15.11
C GLU A 134 8.96 11.09 -14.73
N VAL A 135 7.92 11.26 -15.55
CA VAL A 135 6.65 10.57 -15.36
C VAL A 135 6.41 9.58 -16.48
N GLN A 136 6.09 8.36 -16.13
CA GLN A 136 5.68 7.30 -17.05
C GLN A 136 4.24 6.89 -16.71
N LEU A 137 3.45 6.61 -17.74
CA LEU A 137 2.02 6.38 -17.62
C LEU A 137 1.73 4.88 -17.73
N PHE A 138 0.75 4.37 -16.97
CA PHE A 138 0.32 2.99 -17.07
C PHE A 138 -0.79 2.80 -18.11
N HIS A 139 -0.64 1.73 -18.89
CA HIS A 139 -1.64 1.32 -19.86
C HIS A 139 -2.90 0.84 -19.13
N PRO A 140 -4.12 1.26 -19.56
CA PRO A 140 -5.37 0.69 -19.03
C PRO A 140 -5.59 -0.74 -19.57
N GLY A 141 -6.28 -1.58 -18.82
CA GLY A 141 -6.57 -2.98 -19.18
C GLY A 141 -6.37 -3.93 -18.01
N PHE A 142 -6.59 -5.22 -18.21
CA PHE A 142 -6.54 -6.27 -17.21
C PHE A 142 -7.46 -5.95 -16.02
N LEU A 143 -6.90 -5.69 -14.82
CA LEU A 143 -7.66 -5.27 -13.63
C LEU A 143 -7.93 -3.76 -13.58
N TYR A 144 -7.18 -2.96 -14.37
CA TYR A 144 -7.25 -1.50 -14.36
C TYR A 144 -8.21 -1.00 -15.43
N ARG A 145 -9.51 -1.21 -15.19
CA ARG A 145 -10.59 -0.98 -16.17
C ARG A 145 -11.20 0.42 -16.07
N SER A 146 -10.95 1.14 -14.98
CA SER A 146 -11.45 2.51 -14.77
C SER A 146 -10.32 3.51 -15.02
N PRO A 147 -10.29 4.18 -16.18
CA PRO A 147 -9.24 5.12 -16.50
C PRO A 147 -9.24 6.35 -15.60
N VAL A 148 -8.04 6.87 -15.34
CA VAL A 148 -7.78 8.06 -14.55
C VAL A 148 -7.35 9.19 -15.48
N ALA A 149 -7.91 10.40 -15.30
CA ALA A 149 -7.48 11.60 -16.00
C ALA A 149 -6.17 12.11 -15.37
N ILE A 150 -5.18 12.40 -16.21
CA ILE A 150 -3.89 12.94 -15.77
C ILE A 150 -3.63 14.25 -16.51
N ASN A 151 -3.30 15.29 -15.76
CA ASN A 151 -2.96 16.60 -16.27
C ASN A 151 -1.59 17.02 -15.75
N THR A 152 -0.89 17.88 -16.48
CA THR A 152 0.26 18.62 -15.99
C THR A 152 -0.11 20.08 -15.76
N LEU A 153 0.48 20.70 -14.74
CA LEU A 153 0.47 22.13 -14.52
C LEU A 153 1.86 22.66 -14.90
N GLU A 154 1.91 23.43 -15.98
CA GLU A 154 3.17 24.01 -16.45
C GLU A 154 3.53 25.26 -15.64
N GLN A 155 4.80 25.72 -15.72
CA GLN A 155 5.29 26.89 -14.97
C GLN A 155 4.56 28.20 -15.31
N ASN A 156 3.93 28.29 -16.49
CA ASN A 156 3.08 29.42 -16.89
C ASN A 156 1.62 29.28 -16.40
N ALA A 157 1.36 28.41 -15.45
CA ALA A 157 0.03 28.09 -14.90
C ALA A 157 -0.93 27.43 -15.90
N GLU A 158 -0.47 27.00 -17.07
CA GLU A 158 -1.27 26.29 -18.07
C GLU A 158 -1.50 24.84 -17.63
N VAL A 159 -2.76 24.41 -17.61
CA VAL A 159 -3.15 23.02 -17.37
C VAL A 159 -3.22 22.28 -18.70
N LYS A 160 -2.41 21.24 -18.87
CA LYS A 160 -2.39 20.37 -20.05
C LYS A 160 -2.87 18.98 -19.71
N SER A 161 -3.92 18.52 -20.36
CA SER A 161 -4.35 17.13 -20.27
C SER A 161 -3.38 16.21 -20.99
N LEU A 162 -3.11 15.04 -20.41
CA LEU A 162 -2.32 13.97 -21.02
C LEU A 162 -3.25 12.90 -21.57
N PRO A 163 -3.71 12.98 -22.83
CA PRO A 163 -4.56 11.95 -23.41
C PRO A 163 -3.76 10.68 -23.65
N PHE A 164 -4.46 9.54 -23.62
CA PHE A 164 -3.86 8.27 -24.00
C PHE A 164 -3.40 8.30 -25.47
N LYS A 165 -2.22 7.73 -25.71
CA LYS A 165 -1.66 7.52 -27.05
C LYS A 165 -1.00 6.15 -27.12
N THR A 166 -1.30 5.37 -28.15
CA THR A 166 -0.67 4.04 -28.35
C THR A 166 0.84 4.15 -28.50
N ASN A 167 1.37 5.20 -29.12
CA ASN A 167 2.80 5.42 -29.30
C ASN A 167 3.55 5.71 -27.98
N TYR A 168 2.87 5.88 -26.85
CA TYR A 168 3.51 5.91 -25.54
C TYR A 168 4.00 4.52 -25.11
N TYR A 169 3.50 3.45 -25.75
CA TYR A 169 3.74 2.09 -25.33
C TYR A 169 4.38 1.26 -26.43
N ARG A 170 5.10 0.24 -26.00
CA ARG A 170 5.61 -0.85 -26.82
C ARG A 170 4.81 -2.09 -26.44
N TYR A 171 4.35 -2.81 -27.46
CA TYR A 171 3.59 -4.04 -27.31
C TYR A 171 4.46 -5.20 -27.73
N ASP A 172 5.06 -5.89 -26.76
CA ASP A 172 6.02 -6.96 -26.99
C ASP A 172 5.33 -8.34 -27.07
N ALA A 173 5.96 -9.30 -27.74
CA ALA A 173 5.57 -10.70 -27.78
C ALA A 173 4.08 -10.91 -28.08
N THR A 174 3.36 -11.53 -27.11
CA THR A 174 1.94 -11.88 -27.23
C THR A 174 1.01 -10.65 -27.26
N ALA A 175 1.44 -9.50 -26.77
CA ALA A 175 0.67 -8.27 -26.81
C ALA A 175 0.74 -7.53 -28.17
N ALA A 176 1.67 -7.87 -29.06
CA ALA A 176 1.85 -7.16 -30.33
C ALA A 176 0.57 -7.03 -31.20
N PRO A 177 -0.33 -8.00 -31.29
CA PRO A 177 -1.58 -7.86 -32.03
C PRO A 177 -2.53 -6.79 -31.47
N LEU A 178 -2.45 -6.49 -30.18
CA LEU A 178 -3.30 -5.51 -29.49
C LEU A 178 -3.03 -4.08 -29.95
N GLU A 179 -1.82 -3.74 -30.40
CA GLU A 179 -1.47 -2.38 -30.82
C GLU A 179 -2.38 -1.90 -31.94
N GLN A 180 -2.60 -2.72 -32.98
CA GLN A 180 -3.44 -2.37 -34.12
C GLN A 180 -4.91 -2.23 -33.71
N GLU A 181 -5.41 -3.16 -32.89
CA GLU A 181 -6.79 -3.16 -32.41
C GLU A 181 -7.09 -1.93 -31.57
N ILE A 182 -6.20 -1.63 -30.60
CA ILE A 182 -6.32 -0.46 -29.72
C ILE A 182 -6.23 0.82 -30.54
N SER A 183 -5.29 0.93 -31.47
CA SER A 183 -5.12 2.13 -32.31
C SER A 183 -6.37 2.43 -33.13
N THR A 184 -7.04 1.39 -33.61
CA THR A 184 -8.29 1.52 -34.37
C THR A 184 -9.46 1.95 -33.47
N ALA A 185 -9.55 1.39 -32.27
CA ALA A 185 -10.63 1.66 -31.32
C ALA A 185 -10.51 3.08 -30.72
N ILE A 186 -9.29 3.56 -30.46
CA ILE A 186 -9.04 4.89 -29.87
C ILE A 186 -9.46 6.03 -30.81
N ALA A 187 -9.43 5.82 -32.12
CA ALA A 187 -9.90 6.84 -33.06
C ALA A 187 -11.33 7.33 -32.74
N ASN A 188 -12.11 6.55 -31.96
CA ASN A 188 -13.50 6.82 -31.60
C ASN A 188 -13.76 6.93 -30.08
N THR A 189 -12.74 6.77 -29.20
CA THR A 189 -12.92 6.78 -27.75
C THR A 189 -11.79 7.51 -27.04
N GLN A 190 -12.12 8.35 -26.05
CA GLN A 190 -11.12 8.92 -25.15
C GLN A 190 -10.76 7.90 -24.09
N LEU A 191 -9.67 7.16 -24.29
CA LEU A 191 -9.06 6.35 -23.24
C LEU A 191 -8.22 7.25 -22.31
N GLY A 192 -8.30 6.99 -21.01
CA GLY A 192 -7.37 7.53 -20.02
C GLY A 192 -6.25 6.54 -19.72
N HIS A 193 -5.55 6.77 -18.62
CA HIS A 193 -4.45 5.94 -18.15
C HIS A 193 -4.86 5.14 -16.91
N ALA A 194 -4.17 4.03 -16.61
CA ALA A 194 -4.41 3.27 -15.37
C ALA A 194 -3.76 3.91 -14.14
N GLY A 195 -2.99 4.96 -14.34
CA GLY A 195 -2.20 5.64 -13.33
C GLY A 195 -0.85 6.06 -13.87
N PHE A 196 0.09 6.37 -13.00
CA PHE A 196 1.42 6.82 -13.36
C PHE A 196 2.46 6.41 -12.31
N ARG A 197 3.73 6.49 -12.71
CA ARG A 197 4.89 6.33 -11.83
C ARG A 197 5.85 7.49 -12.00
N LEU A 198 6.52 7.82 -10.90
CA LEU A 198 7.52 8.86 -10.83
C LEU A 198 8.91 8.23 -10.79
N HIS A 199 9.80 8.76 -11.59
CA HIS A 199 11.21 8.40 -11.61
C HIS A 199 12.06 9.59 -11.13
N PHE A 200 13.12 9.29 -10.37
CA PHE A 200 14.03 10.27 -9.78
C PHE A 200 15.43 9.63 -9.60
N PRO A 201 16.56 10.36 -9.69
CA PRO A 201 17.89 9.81 -9.44
C PRO A 201 18.09 9.49 -7.95
N LEU A 202 17.54 8.36 -7.48
CA LEU A 202 17.47 7.98 -6.08
C LEU A 202 18.74 7.24 -5.60
N ASN A 203 19.19 6.23 -6.35
CA ASN A 203 20.34 5.40 -5.99
C ASN A 203 21.66 5.92 -6.57
N ASN A 204 21.60 6.57 -7.72
CA ASN A 204 22.74 7.20 -8.38
C ASN A 204 22.27 8.25 -9.41
N ASN A 205 23.24 9.02 -9.94
CA ASN A 205 22.94 10.11 -10.89
C ASN A 205 22.98 9.68 -12.38
N GLN A 206 23.20 8.41 -12.68
CA GLN A 206 23.33 7.93 -14.06
C GLN A 206 21.98 7.57 -14.68
N TYR A 207 21.03 7.18 -13.86
CA TYR A 207 19.66 6.86 -14.27
C TYR A 207 18.66 7.25 -13.18
N LYS A 208 17.38 7.28 -13.54
CA LYS A 208 16.29 7.61 -12.62
C LYS A 208 15.54 6.35 -12.21
N ASP A 209 15.57 6.06 -10.92
CA ASP A 209 14.84 4.93 -10.31
C ASP A 209 13.34 5.26 -10.21
N GLU A 210 12.50 4.25 -10.28
CA GLU A 210 11.09 4.38 -9.91
C GLU A 210 10.97 4.59 -8.40
N VAL A 211 10.42 5.73 -7.96
CA VAL A 211 10.35 6.12 -6.54
C VAL A 211 8.93 6.10 -5.99
N ALA A 212 7.93 6.28 -6.85
CA ALA A 212 6.52 6.27 -6.46
C ALA A 212 5.63 5.78 -7.59
N VAL A 213 4.55 5.09 -7.21
CA VAL A 213 3.49 4.60 -8.11
C VAL A 213 2.14 5.02 -7.57
N PHE A 214 1.27 5.56 -8.43
CA PHE A 214 -0.15 5.80 -8.18
C PHE A 214 -0.95 4.98 -9.19
N GLN A 215 -1.56 3.88 -8.75
CA GLN A 215 -2.28 2.96 -9.62
C GLN A 215 -3.33 2.16 -8.83
N GLY A 216 -4.54 2.08 -9.38
CA GLY A 216 -5.64 1.32 -8.82
C GLY A 216 -6.35 2.03 -7.65
N ALA A 217 -7.64 2.26 -7.73
CA ALA A 217 -8.45 2.96 -6.74
C ALA A 217 -7.75 4.24 -6.21
N SER A 218 -7.40 4.27 -4.93
CA SER A 218 -6.61 5.36 -4.34
C SER A 218 -5.27 4.89 -3.76
N TYR A 219 -4.74 3.77 -4.26
CA TYR A 219 -3.47 3.22 -3.80
C TYR A 219 -2.28 3.95 -4.38
N PHE A 220 -1.24 4.07 -3.55
CA PHE A 220 0.08 4.49 -3.99
C PHE A 220 1.17 3.82 -3.17
N ARG A 221 2.34 3.64 -3.78
CA ARG A 221 3.51 3.00 -3.17
C ARG A 221 4.72 3.91 -3.29
N LEU A 222 5.62 3.80 -2.32
CA LEU A 222 6.85 4.57 -2.24
C LEU A 222 8.02 3.65 -1.93
N VAL A 223 9.21 4.03 -2.39
CA VAL A 223 10.46 3.40 -1.97
C VAL A 223 11.50 4.45 -1.61
N GLY A 224 12.39 4.10 -0.68
CA GLY A 224 13.64 4.78 -0.43
C GLY A 224 14.80 4.12 -1.21
N PRO A 225 16.05 4.57 -1.03
CA PRO A 225 17.22 3.99 -1.68
C PRO A 225 17.36 2.49 -1.40
N HIS A 226 17.66 1.72 -2.45
CA HIS A 226 17.87 0.27 -2.40
C HIS A 226 16.68 -0.54 -1.89
N GLN A 227 15.48 0.05 -1.84
CA GLN A 227 14.25 -0.64 -1.49
C GLN A 227 13.49 -1.10 -2.74
N VAL A 228 12.66 -2.14 -2.56
CA VAL A 228 11.70 -2.62 -3.55
C VAL A 228 10.29 -2.44 -3.02
N TYR A 229 9.28 -2.35 -3.90
CA TYR A 229 7.90 -2.17 -3.44
C TYR A 229 7.43 -3.32 -2.55
N GLY A 230 6.78 -2.95 -1.44
CA GLY A 230 6.07 -3.82 -0.51
C GLY A 230 4.69 -3.26 -0.23
N LEU A 231 4.49 -2.80 1.03
CA LEU A 231 3.22 -2.22 1.45
C LEU A 231 2.80 -1.00 0.60
N SER A 232 1.51 -0.69 0.65
CA SER A 232 0.89 0.44 -0.03
C SER A 232 0.30 1.43 0.97
N ALA A 233 0.26 2.71 0.60
CA ALA A 233 -0.62 3.69 1.20
C ALA A 233 -1.90 3.83 0.34
N ARG A 234 -2.96 4.37 0.93
CA ARG A 234 -4.24 4.64 0.26
C ARG A 234 -4.70 6.07 0.56
N GLY A 235 -5.45 6.67 -0.36
CA GLY A 235 -6.06 7.97 -0.11
C GLY A 235 -7.01 7.93 1.08
N LEU A 236 -7.92 6.96 1.11
CA LEU A 236 -8.94 6.84 2.17
C LEU A 236 -9.40 5.38 2.30
N ALA A 237 -9.83 5.00 3.50
CA ALA A 237 -10.54 3.75 3.77
C ALA A 237 -11.96 4.06 4.28
N VAL A 238 -12.96 3.35 3.77
CA VAL A 238 -14.37 3.56 4.15
C VAL A 238 -15.00 2.22 4.49
N ASP A 239 -15.50 2.11 5.71
CA ASP A 239 -16.21 0.93 6.24
C ASP A 239 -15.40 -0.39 6.16
N THR A 240 -14.06 -0.30 6.16
CA THR A 240 -13.15 -1.46 6.13
C THR A 240 -13.46 -2.44 7.27
N ALA A 241 -13.52 -3.74 6.95
CA ALA A 241 -13.85 -4.83 7.86
C ALA A 241 -15.23 -4.74 8.53
N LEU A 242 -16.16 -3.95 8.00
CA LEU A 242 -17.56 -3.99 8.43
C LEU A 242 -18.34 -5.06 7.64
N SER A 243 -19.36 -5.63 8.26
CA SER A 243 -20.24 -6.63 7.63
C SER A 243 -21.04 -6.07 6.43
N SER A 244 -21.15 -4.73 6.32
CA SER A 244 -21.75 -4.04 5.18
C SER A 244 -20.89 -4.11 3.91
N GLY A 245 -19.62 -4.47 4.03
CA GLY A 245 -18.61 -4.41 2.99
C GLY A 245 -17.82 -3.10 3.02
N GLU A 246 -16.61 -3.14 2.48
CA GLU A 246 -15.73 -1.99 2.33
C GLU A 246 -16.06 -1.23 1.05
N GLU A 247 -15.98 0.10 1.10
CA GLU A 247 -16.03 0.97 -0.05
C GLU A 247 -14.60 1.44 -0.39
N PHE A 248 -14.26 1.40 -1.68
CA PHE A 248 -12.95 1.78 -2.20
C PHE A 248 -13.04 3.12 -2.95
N PRO A 249 -12.74 4.25 -2.30
CA PRO A 249 -12.64 5.53 -2.99
C PRO A 249 -11.55 5.51 -4.06
N VAL A 250 -11.79 6.19 -5.19
CA VAL A 250 -10.88 6.21 -6.33
C VAL A 250 -10.35 7.63 -6.56
N PHE A 251 -9.07 7.75 -6.88
CA PHE A 251 -8.54 8.96 -7.49
C PHE A 251 -8.96 8.97 -8.95
N LYS A 252 -9.85 9.88 -9.32
CA LYS A 252 -10.38 9.96 -10.68
C LYS A 252 -9.63 10.94 -11.59
N GLU A 253 -8.88 11.87 -10.99
CA GLU A 253 -8.11 12.88 -11.73
C GLU A 253 -6.90 13.34 -10.93
N PHE A 254 -5.77 13.56 -11.63
CA PHE A 254 -4.53 14.08 -11.06
C PHE A 254 -4.06 15.33 -11.84
N TRP A 255 -3.35 16.20 -11.11
CA TRP A 255 -2.58 17.33 -11.67
C TRP A 255 -1.17 17.24 -11.13
N LEU A 256 -0.21 17.07 -12.02
CA LEU A 256 1.21 16.95 -11.73
C LEU A 256 1.84 18.32 -12.00
N VAL A 257 2.37 18.97 -10.99
CA VAL A 257 3.04 20.27 -11.14
C VAL A 257 4.43 20.03 -11.72
N LYS A 258 4.75 20.70 -12.84
CA LYS A 258 6.06 20.59 -13.46
C LYS A 258 7.13 21.20 -12.57
N PRO A 259 8.07 20.40 -12.02
CA PRO A 259 9.13 20.93 -11.18
C PRO A 259 10.14 21.74 -12.01
N ALA A 260 10.84 22.66 -11.35
CA ALA A 260 12.02 23.29 -11.93
C ALA A 260 13.14 22.24 -12.13
N PRO A 261 14.15 22.50 -12.98
CA PRO A 261 15.15 21.49 -13.33
C PRO A 261 15.87 20.85 -12.15
N GLU A 262 16.12 21.60 -11.09
CA GLU A 262 16.87 21.15 -9.89
C GLU A 262 15.98 20.85 -8.68
N ASP A 263 14.65 20.92 -8.83
CA ASP A 263 13.74 20.67 -7.73
C ASP A 263 13.78 19.21 -7.28
N THR A 264 14.02 19.00 -6.01
CA THR A 264 13.99 17.68 -5.36
C THR A 264 12.61 17.32 -4.84
N THR A 265 11.66 18.23 -4.85
CA THR A 265 10.26 18.00 -4.44
C THR A 265 9.34 18.16 -5.63
N ILE A 266 8.42 17.22 -5.81
CA ILE A 266 7.33 17.33 -6.76
C ILE A 266 6.00 17.50 -6.04
N VAL A 267 5.13 18.36 -6.56
CA VAL A 267 3.78 18.58 -6.04
C VAL A 267 2.77 17.91 -6.96
N LEU A 268 1.85 17.17 -6.35
CA LEU A 268 0.76 16.48 -7.03
C LEU A 268 -0.56 16.86 -6.37
N TYR A 269 -1.59 17.01 -7.17
CA TYR A 269 -2.96 17.15 -6.68
C TYR A 269 -3.83 16.02 -7.19
N ALA A 270 -4.84 15.62 -6.40
CA ALA A 270 -5.76 14.58 -6.81
C ALA A 270 -7.20 14.89 -6.38
N LEU A 271 -8.15 14.48 -7.22
CA LEU A 271 -9.57 14.48 -6.93
C LEU A 271 -10.01 13.04 -6.67
N LEU A 272 -10.49 12.78 -5.45
CA LEU A 272 -11.02 11.49 -5.00
C LEU A 272 -12.55 11.51 -5.06
N ASP A 273 -13.15 10.38 -5.43
CA ASP A 273 -14.61 10.22 -5.44
C ASP A 273 -15.02 8.78 -5.13
N SER A 274 -16.19 8.62 -4.50
CA SER A 274 -16.81 7.32 -4.21
C SER A 274 -18.29 7.49 -3.85
N PRO A 275 -19.08 6.40 -3.69
CA PRO A 275 -20.49 6.48 -3.34
C PRO A 275 -20.82 7.28 -2.06
N SER A 276 -19.90 7.31 -1.07
CA SER A 276 -20.14 7.94 0.23
C SER A 276 -19.35 9.21 0.47
N VAL A 277 -18.25 9.45 -0.28
CA VAL A 277 -17.33 10.55 0.00
C VAL A 277 -16.62 11.04 -1.26
N SER A 278 -16.32 12.32 -1.31
CA SER A 278 -15.38 12.90 -2.26
C SER A 278 -14.28 13.67 -1.52
N GLY A 279 -13.15 13.95 -2.20
CA GLY A 279 -12.03 14.61 -1.55
C GLY A 279 -11.05 15.28 -2.51
N ALA A 280 -10.39 16.32 -2.01
CA ALA A 280 -9.26 16.99 -2.64
C ALA A 280 -7.99 16.62 -1.87
N TYR A 281 -6.93 16.31 -2.61
CA TYR A 281 -5.63 15.95 -2.05
C TYR A 281 -4.53 16.80 -2.67
N ARG A 282 -3.55 17.15 -1.84
CA ARG A 282 -2.27 17.73 -2.24
C ARG A 282 -1.15 16.89 -1.62
N PHE A 283 -0.22 16.46 -2.44
CA PHE A 283 0.95 15.68 -2.06
C PHE A 283 2.22 16.47 -2.40
N GLU A 284 3.13 16.62 -1.46
CA GLU A 284 4.51 17.07 -1.68
C GLU A 284 5.42 15.86 -1.47
N LEU A 285 5.99 15.33 -2.55
CA LEU A 285 6.84 14.14 -2.53
C LEU A 285 8.30 14.56 -2.68
N THR A 286 9.13 14.12 -1.74
CA THR A 286 10.58 14.38 -1.71
C THR A 286 11.33 13.05 -1.52
N PRO A 287 11.94 12.49 -2.58
CA PRO A 287 12.79 11.32 -2.48
C PRO A 287 14.06 11.66 -1.70
N SER A 288 14.40 10.82 -0.75
CA SER A 288 15.61 10.94 0.07
C SER A 288 15.95 9.59 0.70
N THR A 289 16.88 9.55 1.67
CA THR A 289 17.14 8.35 2.47
C THR A 289 15.86 7.74 3.05
N ASN A 290 14.91 8.60 3.45
CA ASN A 290 13.55 8.22 3.80
C ASN A 290 12.63 9.05 2.88
N THR A 291 12.17 8.47 1.78
CA THR A 291 11.25 9.18 0.87
C THR A 291 10.03 9.67 1.65
N GLU A 292 9.78 10.97 1.57
CA GLU A 292 8.70 11.63 2.33
C GLU A 292 7.59 12.13 1.41
N VAL A 293 6.35 12.03 1.89
CA VAL A 293 5.18 12.64 1.25
C VAL A 293 4.40 13.41 2.30
N LYS A 294 4.37 14.74 2.19
CA LYS A 294 3.43 15.56 2.97
C LYS A 294 2.09 15.56 2.25
N THR A 295 1.07 15.11 2.94
CA THR A 295 -0.29 15.03 2.42
C THR A 295 -1.18 16.02 3.13
N GLN A 296 -1.90 16.83 2.35
CA GLN A 296 -3.02 17.64 2.81
C GLN A 296 -4.28 17.15 2.12
N MET A 297 -5.35 16.94 2.88
CA MET A 297 -6.60 16.45 2.33
C MET A 297 -7.80 17.20 2.91
N GLN A 298 -8.82 17.39 2.07
CA GLN A 298 -10.13 17.87 2.46
C GLN A 298 -11.20 16.95 1.87
N ILE A 299 -12.03 16.36 2.74
CA ILE A 299 -13.05 15.39 2.34
C ILE A 299 -14.44 15.90 2.69
N PHE A 300 -15.43 15.45 1.90
CA PHE A 300 -16.83 15.84 1.99
C PHE A 300 -17.71 14.60 1.93
N ALA A 301 -18.53 14.39 2.95
CA ALA A 301 -19.44 13.25 3.01
C ALA A 301 -20.68 13.46 2.12
N ARG A 302 -20.91 12.54 1.21
CA ARG A 302 -22.14 12.42 0.41
C ARG A 302 -23.23 11.66 1.18
N LYS A 303 -22.81 10.71 2.04
CA LYS A 303 -23.67 9.88 2.88
C LYS A 303 -23.04 9.73 4.27
N ASP A 304 -23.81 9.20 5.22
CA ASP A 304 -23.28 8.78 6.52
C ASP A 304 -22.21 7.69 6.34
N ILE A 305 -21.07 7.87 6.98
CA ILE A 305 -19.94 6.93 6.99
C ILE A 305 -19.80 6.42 8.43
N LYS A 306 -19.88 5.10 8.61
CA LYS A 306 -19.78 4.48 9.94
C LYS A 306 -18.35 4.44 10.44
N LYS A 307 -17.42 4.14 9.55
CA LYS A 307 -15.99 4.03 9.86
C LYS A 307 -15.17 4.68 8.75
N LEU A 308 -14.58 5.83 9.08
CA LEU A 308 -13.67 6.54 8.19
C LEU A 308 -12.23 6.25 8.61
N GLY A 309 -11.42 5.72 7.71
CA GLY A 309 -10.00 5.44 7.92
C GLY A 309 -9.12 6.49 7.22
N ILE A 310 -8.37 7.25 8.02
CA ILE A 310 -7.44 8.29 7.56
C ILE A 310 -6.04 7.73 7.46
N ALA A 311 -5.30 8.11 6.41
CA ALA A 311 -3.94 7.68 6.12
C ALA A 311 -3.78 6.15 6.16
N PRO A 312 -4.56 5.39 5.40
CA PRO A 312 -4.52 3.94 5.45
C PRO A 312 -3.22 3.40 4.88
N LEU A 313 -2.68 2.38 5.54
CA LEU A 313 -1.58 1.53 5.06
C LEU A 313 -2.12 0.12 4.86
N THR A 314 -1.72 -0.51 3.76
CA THR A 314 -2.11 -1.87 3.40
C THR A 314 -0.87 -2.71 3.15
N SER A 315 -0.81 -3.90 3.72
CA SER A 315 0.36 -4.78 3.69
C SER A 315 -0.05 -6.26 3.62
N MET A 316 0.94 -7.13 3.58
CA MET A 316 0.76 -8.58 3.56
C MET A 316 1.56 -9.21 4.71
N PHE A 317 0.92 -10.15 5.42
CA PHE A 317 1.55 -11.07 6.36
C PHE A 317 0.97 -12.47 6.15
N TYR A 318 1.74 -13.33 5.50
CA TYR A 318 1.34 -14.72 5.27
C TYR A 318 1.79 -15.62 6.40
N HIS A 319 3.08 -15.66 6.71
CA HIS A 319 3.64 -16.29 7.90
C HIS A 319 4.98 -15.64 8.31
N GLY A 320 5.33 -15.81 9.56
CA GLY A 320 6.57 -15.35 10.16
C GLY A 320 6.96 -16.20 11.37
N GLU A 321 7.97 -15.78 12.09
CA GLU A 321 8.57 -16.51 13.22
C GLU A 321 7.60 -16.74 14.41
N ASN A 322 6.51 -15.98 14.48
CA ASN A 322 5.42 -16.14 15.48
C ASN A 322 4.29 -17.04 14.99
N SER A 323 4.37 -17.57 13.77
CA SER A 323 3.35 -18.47 13.22
C SER A 323 3.44 -19.85 13.86
N THR A 324 2.28 -20.44 14.16
CA THR A 324 2.16 -21.79 14.76
C THR A 324 1.61 -22.81 13.77
N LYS A 325 1.19 -22.37 12.59
CA LYS A 325 0.72 -23.23 11.50
C LYS A 325 1.92 -23.79 10.73
N PHE A 326 1.79 -24.99 10.21
CA PHE A 326 2.71 -25.51 9.23
C PHE A 326 2.40 -24.88 7.85
N PHE A 327 3.43 -24.42 7.18
CA PHE A 327 3.37 -23.92 5.82
C PHE A 327 4.24 -24.82 4.93
N ASP A 328 3.70 -25.25 3.80
CA ASP A 328 4.45 -25.99 2.78
C ASP A 328 5.22 -24.99 1.89
N ASP A 329 6.17 -24.31 2.52
CA ASP A 329 7.02 -23.26 1.92
C ASP A 329 8.45 -23.44 2.43
N TYR A 330 9.43 -23.26 1.54
CA TYR A 330 10.85 -23.34 1.92
C TYR A 330 11.35 -22.09 2.64
N ARG A 331 10.63 -20.97 2.46
CA ARG A 331 10.96 -19.68 3.07
C ARG A 331 10.53 -19.67 4.53
N PRO A 332 11.42 -19.29 5.47
CA PRO A 332 11.06 -19.23 6.89
C PRO A 332 9.96 -18.21 7.19
N GLU A 333 9.98 -17.07 6.46
CA GLU A 333 9.04 -15.98 6.64
C GLU A 333 8.60 -15.41 5.29
N VAL A 334 7.33 -15.00 5.20
CA VAL A 334 6.74 -14.37 4.01
C VAL A 334 5.81 -13.25 4.46
N HIS A 335 6.31 -12.01 4.43
CA HIS A 335 5.54 -10.82 4.80
C HIS A 335 6.18 -9.51 4.30
N ASP A 336 5.36 -8.51 4.03
CA ASP A 336 5.77 -7.14 3.68
C ASP A 336 5.99 -6.27 4.91
N SER A 337 5.35 -6.63 6.01
CA SER A 337 5.51 -6.00 7.32
C SER A 337 5.37 -7.07 8.39
N ASP A 338 6.13 -6.95 9.47
CA ASP A 338 6.10 -7.84 10.61
C ASP A 338 5.38 -7.24 11.83
N GLY A 339 5.10 -5.94 11.84
CA GLY A 339 4.40 -5.30 12.95
C GLY A 339 3.81 -3.92 12.65
N LEU A 340 2.83 -3.55 13.49
CA LEU A 340 2.31 -2.20 13.60
C LEU A 340 3.06 -1.47 14.73
N LEU A 341 3.76 -0.40 14.39
CA LEU A 341 4.42 0.49 15.32
C LEU A 341 3.53 1.70 15.59
N MET A 342 3.43 2.13 16.84
CA MET A 342 2.64 3.29 17.25
C MET A 342 3.37 4.10 18.30
N GLN A 343 3.16 5.42 18.31
CA GLN A 343 3.64 6.31 19.36
C GLN A 343 2.51 7.18 19.90
N SER A 344 2.26 7.10 21.21
CA SER A 344 1.27 7.94 21.87
C SER A 344 1.75 9.41 21.95
N GLU A 345 0.82 10.32 22.27
CA GLU A 345 1.14 11.73 22.56
C GLU A 345 2.20 11.88 23.67
N GLN A 346 2.13 11.02 24.71
CA GLN A 346 3.06 11.00 25.84
C GLN A 346 4.42 10.38 25.48
N GLY A 347 4.60 9.87 24.24
CA GLY A 347 5.84 9.28 23.76
C GLY A 347 6.01 7.79 24.07
N GLN A 348 4.98 7.09 24.53
CA GLN A 348 5.05 5.63 24.68
C GLN A 348 5.04 4.96 23.30
N TRP A 349 6.03 4.12 23.03
CA TRP A 349 6.10 3.28 21.86
C TRP A 349 5.39 1.95 22.09
N VAL A 350 4.61 1.51 21.11
CA VAL A 350 3.92 0.23 21.11
C VAL A 350 4.23 -0.52 19.83
N TRP A 351 4.68 -1.75 19.94
CA TRP A 351 4.89 -2.70 18.85
C TRP A 351 3.84 -3.80 18.91
N ARG A 352 3.00 -3.88 17.88
CA ARG A 352 1.99 -4.93 17.71
C ARG A 352 2.43 -5.87 16.59
N ALA A 353 3.02 -7.01 16.97
CA ALA A 353 3.42 -8.03 16.00
C ALA A 353 2.21 -8.56 15.23
N LEU A 354 2.33 -8.68 13.91
CA LEU A 354 1.24 -9.10 13.02
C LEU A 354 0.97 -10.61 13.11
N ASN A 355 -0.22 -10.98 12.70
CA ASN A 355 -0.70 -12.35 12.61
C ASN A 355 -1.46 -12.59 11.31
N ASN A 356 -1.54 -13.87 10.92
CA ASN A 356 -2.49 -14.38 9.94
C ASN A 356 -3.52 -15.28 10.68
N PRO A 357 -4.59 -14.69 11.26
CA PRO A 357 -5.54 -15.43 12.09
C PRO A 357 -6.48 -16.32 11.26
N LYS A 358 -7.14 -17.29 11.89
CA LYS A 358 -8.18 -18.11 11.22
C LYS A 358 -9.47 -17.35 10.92
N LYS A 359 -9.72 -16.23 11.61
CA LYS A 359 -10.90 -15.37 11.47
C LYS A 359 -10.47 -13.92 11.40
N LEU A 360 -11.30 -13.11 10.73
CA LEU A 360 -11.08 -11.67 10.71
C LEU A 360 -10.86 -11.12 12.13
N SER A 361 -9.73 -10.44 12.32
CA SER A 361 -9.34 -9.80 13.56
C SER A 361 -9.29 -8.28 13.36
N VAL A 362 -9.87 -7.53 14.29
CA VAL A 362 -9.78 -6.07 14.33
C VAL A 362 -9.35 -5.65 15.72
N THR A 363 -8.15 -5.07 15.82
CA THR A 363 -7.59 -4.54 17.07
C THR A 363 -7.61 -3.02 17.02
N SER A 364 -8.03 -2.39 18.11
CA SER A 364 -8.15 -0.93 18.23
C SER A 364 -7.28 -0.40 19.37
N PHE A 365 -6.50 0.64 19.08
CA PHE A 365 -5.67 1.35 20.05
C PHE A 365 -6.14 2.79 20.15
N SER A 366 -6.77 3.15 21.27
CA SER A 366 -7.32 4.48 21.50
C SER A 366 -6.24 5.47 21.88
N TYR A 367 -6.21 6.60 21.19
CA TYR A 367 -5.29 7.71 21.42
C TYR A 367 -6.02 9.06 21.34
N GLU A 368 -5.39 10.07 21.90
CA GLU A 368 -5.66 11.46 21.63
C GLU A 368 -4.38 12.07 21.05
N ASN A 369 -4.44 12.60 19.82
CA ASN A 369 -3.29 13.17 19.12
C ASN A 369 -2.04 12.27 19.12
N PRO A 370 -2.07 11.06 18.53
CA PRO A 370 -0.88 10.21 18.46
C PRO A 370 0.26 10.92 17.74
N LYS A 371 1.50 10.68 18.17
CA LYS A 371 2.68 11.17 17.43
C LYS A 371 2.88 10.45 16.11
N GLY A 372 2.37 9.23 15.99
CA GLY A 372 2.36 8.52 14.72
C GLY A 372 2.01 7.04 14.84
N PHE A 373 1.84 6.42 13.67
CA PHE A 373 1.67 4.98 13.52
C PHE A 373 2.21 4.55 12.16
N GLY A 374 2.53 3.26 12.02
CA GLY A 374 3.02 2.75 10.75
C GLY A 374 3.21 1.25 10.74
N LEU A 375 3.23 0.67 9.55
CA LEU A 375 3.56 -0.73 9.33
C LEU A 375 5.06 -0.85 9.04
N ALA A 376 5.73 -1.73 9.79
CA ALA A 376 7.17 -1.86 9.73
C ALA A 376 7.60 -3.28 9.38
N GLN A 377 8.61 -3.37 8.51
CA GLN A 377 9.39 -4.56 8.21
C GLN A 377 10.72 -4.44 8.97
N ARG A 378 10.82 -5.02 10.15
CA ARG A 378 12.00 -4.91 11.02
C ARG A 378 13.07 -5.92 10.69
N ASP A 379 12.65 -7.12 10.33
CA ASP A 379 13.58 -8.15 9.92
C ASP A 379 14.17 -7.81 8.54
N ARG A 380 15.50 -7.74 8.47
CA ARG A 380 16.25 -7.36 7.28
C ARG A 380 17.28 -8.42 6.88
N ASP A 381 17.31 -9.55 7.60
CA ASP A 381 18.23 -10.63 7.28
C ASP A 381 17.66 -11.48 6.14
N PHE A 382 18.37 -11.54 5.04
CA PHE A 382 18.00 -12.40 3.90
C PHE A 382 17.76 -13.86 4.32
N ASN A 383 18.52 -14.37 5.31
CA ASN A 383 18.37 -15.76 5.76
C ASN A 383 17.01 -16.07 6.41
N ASN A 384 16.28 -15.05 6.83
CA ASN A 384 14.94 -15.25 7.37
C ASN A 384 13.86 -15.36 6.28
N TYR A 385 14.17 -14.93 5.04
CA TYR A 385 13.24 -15.01 3.90
C TYR A 385 13.68 -16.02 2.83
N LEU A 386 14.97 -16.09 2.54
CA LEU A 386 15.56 -16.92 1.47
C LEU A 386 14.94 -16.69 0.08
N ASP A 387 14.36 -15.52 -0.15
CA ASP A 387 13.62 -15.16 -1.36
C ASP A 387 14.43 -14.19 -2.23
N THR A 388 14.84 -14.67 -3.42
CA THR A 388 15.60 -13.90 -4.40
C THR A 388 14.71 -13.22 -5.46
N GLU A 389 13.40 -13.42 -5.41
CA GLU A 389 12.45 -12.84 -6.36
C GLU A 389 11.64 -11.68 -5.74
N ALA A 390 11.03 -11.91 -4.59
CA ALA A 390 10.19 -10.92 -3.90
C ALA A 390 10.99 -9.96 -3.02
N HIS A 391 12.24 -10.32 -2.63
CA HIS A 391 13.16 -9.49 -1.85
C HIS A 391 12.52 -8.87 -0.59
N TYR A 392 11.78 -9.65 0.20
CA TYR A 392 11.05 -9.17 1.38
C TYR A 392 11.91 -8.37 2.35
N HIS A 393 13.19 -8.76 2.54
CA HIS A 393 14.16 -8.07 3.38
C HIS A 393 14.47 -6.62 2.93
N ASN A 394 14.18 -6.26 1.66
CA ASN A 394 14.41 -4.93 1.08
C ASN A 394 13.12 -4.11 0.95
N ARG A 395 11.96 -4.61 1.42
CA ARG A 395 10.70 -3.87 1.35
C ARG A 395 10.65 -2.76 2.40
N PRO A 396 10.11 -1.55 2.09
CA PRO A 396 10.10 -0.43 3.02
C PRO A 396 9.15 -0.69 4.20
N SER A 397 9.46 -0.07 5.32
CA SER A 397 8.48 0.29 6.34
C SER A 397 7.87 1.65 6.01
N MET A 398 6.66 1.95 6.48
CA MET A 398 6.05 3.28 6.33
C MET A 398 5.54 3.82 7.67
N TRP A 399 5.77 5.11 7.90
CA TRP A 399 5.37 5.83 9.09
C TRP A 399 4.48 7.01 8.75
N ILE A 400 3.35 7.13 9.42
CA ILE A 400 2.44 8.27 9.36
C ILE A 400 2.69 9.15 10.58
N GLU A 401 3.02 10.40 10.34
CA GLU A 401 3.17 11.45 11.33
C GLU A 401 2.06 12.48 11.17
N PRO A 402 1.08 12.54 12.08
CA PRO A 402 0.04 13.55 12.05
C PRO A 402 0.60 14.97 12.06
N MET A 403 0.05 15.84 11.23
CA MET A 403 0.36 17.26 11.20
C MET A 403 -0.86 18.03 11.71
N GLY A 404 -0.67 18.78 12.81
CA GLY A 404 -1.77 19.46 13.50
C GLY A 404 -2.50 18.55 14.49
N ASN A 405 -3.70 18.94 14.87
CA ASN A 405 -4.51 18.25 15.87
C ASN A 405 -5.47 17.26 15.20
N TRP A 406 -5.28 15.96 15.45
CA TRP A 406 -6.17 14.89 14.95
C TRP A 406 -7.27 14.53 15.97
N GLY A 407 -7.16 15.03 17.22
CA GLY A 407 -8.14 14.82 18.27
C GLY A 407 -8.14 13.41 18.84
N LYS A 408 -9.31 13.04 19.40
CA LYS A 408 -9.55 11.68 19.91
C LYS A 408 -9.94 10.75 18.79
N GLY A 409 -9.49 9.50 18.92
CA GLY A 409 -9.77 8.44 17.97
C GLY A 409 -9.00 7.18 18.30
N ARG A 410 -8.77 6.36 17.29
CA ARG A 410 -8.01 5.12 17.46
C ARG A 410 -7.25 4.75 16.19
N VAL A 411 -6.11 4.11 16.37
CA VAL A 411 -5.45 3.35 15.31
C VAL A 411 -6.10 1.98 15.27
N GLU A 412 -6.66 1.59 14.14
CA GLU A 412 -7.16 0.23 13.92
C GLU A 412 -6.14 -0.59 13.12
N LEU A 413 -6.00 -1.85 13.52
CA LEU A 413 -5.31 -2.91 12.79
C LEU A 413 -6.35 -3.95 12.38
N VAL A 414 -6.44 -4.22 11.10
CA VAL A 414 -7.26 -5.28 10.51
C VAL A 414 -6.35 -6.37 9.99
N GLU A 415 -6.57 -7.61 10.46
CA GLU A 415 -5.85 -8.81 10.03
C GLU A 415 -6.88 -9.78 9.42
N ILE A 416 -6.80 -9.99 8.11
CA ILE A 416 -7.73 -10.80 7.32
C ILE A 416 -7.08 -12.18 7.12
N PRO A 417 -7.79 -13.30 7.35
CA PRO A 417 -7.26 -14.63 7.03
C PRO A 417 -6.85 -14.75 5.56
N THR A 418 -5.65 -15.27 5.31
CA THR A 418 -5.20 -15.58 3.95
C THR A 418 -4.47 -16.93 3.91
N ASP A 419 -4.57 -17.62 2.78
CA ASP A 419 -3.86 -18.84 2.43
C ASP A 419 -2.82 -18.63 1.32
N THR A 420 -2.57 -17.36 0.94
CA THR A 420 -1.63 -16.99 -0.12
C THR A 420 -0.98 -15.64 0.17
N GLU A 421 0.26 -15.48 -0.26
CA GLU A 421 1.02 -14.22 -0.21
C GLU A 421 0.54 -13.16 -1.20
N THR A 422 -0.33 -13.53 -2.15
CA THR A 422 -0.82 -12.60 -3.18
C THR A 422 -1.90 -11.65 -2.70
N ASN A 423 -2.42 -11.86 -1.48
CA ASN A 423 -3.47 -11.04 -0.89
C ASN A 423 -2.89 -10.08 0.14
N ASP A 424 -3.10 -8.79 -0.07
CA ASP A 424 -2.88 -7.78 0.97
C ASP A 424 -3.91 -7.99 2.09
N ASN A 425 -3.49 -8.66 3.18
CA ASN A 425 -4.38 -9.08 4.27
C ASN A 425 -4.26 -8.25 5.55
N ILE A 426 -3.42 -7.22 5.53
CA ILE A 426 -3.17 -6.32 6.67
C ILE A 426 -3.59 -4.91 6.28
N VAL A 427 -4.41 -4.25 7.11
CA VAL A 427 -4.74 -2.84 6.92
C VAL A 427 -4.64 -2.11 8.26
N SER A 428 -4.02 -0.93 8.28
CA SER A 428 -3.99 -0.05 9.45
C SER A 428 -4.31 1.38 9.07
N TYR A 429 -5.07 2.08 9.90
CA TYR A 429 -5.52 3.46 9.66
C TYR A 429 -5.94 4.14 10.97
N TRP A 430 -6.01 5.46 10.93
CA TRP A 430 -6.62 6.25 12.01
C TRP A 430 -8.13 6.38 11.81
N VAL A 431 -8.90 6.15 12.87
CA VAL A 431 -10.36 6.35 12.89
C VAL A 431 -10.68 7.48 13.88
N PRO A 432 -11.19 8.63 13.43
CA PRO A 432 -11.67 9.68 14.31
C PRO A 432 -12.78 9.17 15.25
N GLU A 433 -12.88 9.71 16.46
CA GLU A 433 -13.88 9.29 17.44
C GLU A 433 -15.32 9.48 16.93
N GLN A 434 -15.56 10.56 16.20
CA GLN A 434 -16.88 10.88 15.68
C GLN A 434 -17.06 10.34 14.25
N PRO A 435 -18.12 9.57 13.98
CA PRO A 435 -18.47 9.16 12.63
C PRO A 435 -18.82 10.39 11.78
N MET A 436 -18.55 10.31 10.48
CA MET A 436 -18.83 11.39 9.53
C MET A 436 -20.28 11.29 9.02
N LYS A 437 -21.03 12.39 9.08
CA LYS A 437 -22.42 12.46 8.62
C LYS A 437 -22.52 13.08 7.23
N ALA A 438 -23.58 12.77 6.51
CA ALA A 438 -23.88 13.40 5.23
C ALA A 438 -23.85 14.93 5.34
N GLY A 439 -23.09 15.58 4.46
CA GLY A 439 -22.89 17.04 4.47
C GLY A 439 -21.71 17.52 5.31
N ASP A 440 -21.11 16.66 6.14
CA ASP A 440 -19.91 17.00 6.91
C ASP A 440 -18.69 17.17 5.98
N SER A 441 -17.74 17.97 6.47
CA SER A 441 -16.40 18.08 5.87
C SER A 441 -15.32 17.96 6.93
N LEU A 442 -14.23 17.27 6.60
CA LEU A 442 -13.07 17.09 7.46
C LEU A 442 -11.78 17.39 6.69
N SER A 443 -10.81 17.95 7.40
CA SER A 443 -9.46 18.22 6.87
C SER A 443 -8.43 17.51 7.73
N PHE A 444 -7.48 16.86 7.08
CA PHE A 444 -6.33 16.24 7.74
C PHE A 444 -5.06 16.57 6.97
N SER A 445 -3.97 16.66 7.70
CA SER A 445 -2.63 16.74 7.14
C SER A 445 -1.73 15.76 7.87
N TYR A 446 -0.81 15.15 7.13
CA TYR A 446 0.16 14.21 7.68
C TYR A 446 1.40 14.13 6.78
N LYS A 447 2.49 13.66 7.38
CA LYS A 447 3.68 13.24 6.67
C LYS A 447 3.72 11.71 6.66
N LEU A 448 3.83 11.13 5.48
CA LEU A 448 4.15 9.72 5.27
C LEU A 448 5.63 9.62 4.91
N SER A 449 6.38 8.77 5.57
CA SER A 449 7.79 8.54 5.25
C SER A 449 8.10 7.04 5.17
N THR A 450 8.96 6.66 4.21
CA THR A 450 9.59 5.34 4.21
C THR A 450 10.68 5.30 5.27
N PHE A 451 10.95 4.12 5.82
CA PHE A 451 12.12 3.87 6.66
C PHE A 451 12.53 2.39 6.57
N ASN A 452 13.69 2.06 7.13
CA ASN A 452 14.15 0.68 7.21
C ASN A 452 13.63 -0.02 8.48
N ALA A 453 14.48 -0.67 9.27
CA ALA A 453 14.06 -1.43 10.45
C ALA A 453 13.57 -0.56 11.62
N THR A 454 14.18 0.61 11.83
CA THR A 454 13.90 1.50 12.98
C THR A 454 13.79 2.96 12.56
N LEU A 455 12.93 3.69 13.23
CA LEU A 455 12.84 5.14 13.09
C LEU A 455 13.98 5.83 13.86
N ALA A 456 14.54 6.89 13.28
CA ALA A 456 15.60 7.67 13.92
C ALA A 456 15.17 8.31 15.27
N THR A 457 13.86 8.53 15.45
CA THR A 457 13.29 9.12 16.67
C THR A 457 13.01 8.11 17.78
N GLN A 458 13.26 6.81 17.54
CA GLN A 458 12.98 5.75 18.51
C GLN A 458 14.10 5.66 19.54
N ASP A 459 13.82 6.10 20.76
CA ASP A 459 14.75 6.23 21.89
C ASP A 459 14.72 5.05 22.87
N LYS A 460 13.84 4.08 22.63
CA LYS A 460 13.63 2.90 23.46
C LYS A 460 14.18 1.65 22.77
N ALA A 461 14.48 0.62 23.58
CA ALA A 461 14.76 -0.68 23.03
C ALA A 461 13.55 -1.23 22.27
N SER A 462 13.80 -1.76 21.10
CA SER A 462 12.78 -2.29 20.19
C SER A 462 12.57 -3.78 20.42
N VAL A 463 11.38 -4.28 20.19
CA VAL A 463 11.12 -5.73 20.02
C VAL A 463 11.83 -6.17 18.74
N LEU A 464 12.77 -7.08 18.87
CA LEU A 464 13.49 -7.65 17.74
C LEU A 464 12.69 -8.77 17.08
N ARG A 465 12.08 -9.64 17.90
CA ARG A 465 11.32 -10.80 17.42
C ARG A 465 10.35 -11.36 18.44
N THR A 466 9.36 -12.08 17.95
CA THR A 466 8.37 -12.81 18.75
C THR A 466 8.29 -14.25 18.26
N ARG A 467 8.44 -15.24 19.16
CA ARG A 467 8.27 -16.65 18.81
C ARG A 467 7.30 -17.34 19.77
N ILE A 468 6.56 -18.31 19.23
CA ILE A 468 5.56 -19.07 19.95
C ILE A 468 5.81 -20.56 19.72
N GLY A 469 5.80 -21.33 20.80
CA GLY A 469 6.01 -22.77 20.73
C GLY A 469 5.24 -23.56 21.75
N SER A 470 5.49 -24.88 21.79
CA SER A 470 4.97 -25.75 22.85
C SER A 470 5.49 -25.31 24.22
N ALA A 471 4.63 -25.34 25.23
CA ALA A 471 5.04 -25.10 26.62
C ALA A 471 5.74 -26.30 27.26
N ALA A 472 5.62 -27.51 26.70
CA ALA A 472 6.26 -28.71 27.19
C ALA A 472 7.77 -28.70 26.91
N LEU A 473 8.56 -29.14 27.88
CA LEU A 473 10.00 -29.32 27.73
C LEU A 473 10.34 -30.81 27.47
N PRO A 474 11.38 -31.10 26.68
CA PRO A 474 11.85 -32.47 26.48
C PRO A 474 12.23 -33.13 27.81
N GLY A 475 11.72 -34.35 28.09
CA GLY A 475 12.02 -35.12 29.31
C GLY A 475 11.22 -34.70 30.54
N GLU A 476 10.20 -33.86 30.40
CA GLU A 476 9.30 -33.47 31.48
C GLU A 476 8.33 -34.63 31.82
N ASP A 477 8.33 -35.11 33.08
CA ASP A 477 7.50 -36.26 33.50
C ASP A 477 5.99 -35.98 33.36
N ASN A 478 5.58 -34.73 33.61
CA ASN A 478 4.20 -34.27 33.52
C ASN A 478 4.11 -33.00 32.63
N PRO A 479 4.22 -33.15 31.31
CA PRO A 479 4.22 -32.00 30.43
C PRO A 479 2.88 -31.27 30.49
N PRO A 480 2.89 -29.92 30.37
CA PRO A 480 1.65 -29.15 30.33
C PRO A 480 0.80 -29.52 29.10
N PRO A 481 -0.52 -29.34 29.17
CA PRO A 481 -1.41 -29.60 28.05
C PRO A 481 -0.94 -28.88 26.74
N LYS A 482 -1.22 -29.47 25.58
CA LYS A 482 -0.86 -28.90 24.28
C LYS A 482 -1.46 -27.50 24.03
N SER A 483 -2.53 -27.15 24.75
CA SER A 483 -3.13 -25.80 24.70
C SER A 483 -2.25 -24.72 25.35
N HIS A 484 -1.32 -25.14 26.24
CA HIS A 484 -0.38 -24.19 26.85
C HIS A 484 0.71 -23.85 25.85
N ARG A 485 1.07 -22.54 25.76
CA ARG A 485 2.10 -22.07 24.82
C ARG A 485 3.19 -21.35 25.57
N GLN A 486 4.40 -21.50 25.07
CA GLN A 486 5.54 -20.68 25.45
C GLN A 486 5.72 -19.55 24.45
N PHE A 487 5.87 -18.35 24.96
CA PHE A 487 6.22 -17.16 24.21
C PHE A 487 7.66 -16.76 24.54
N THR A 488 8.38 -16.32 23.52
CA THR A 488 9.67 -15.65 23.69
C THR A 488 9.64 -14.33 22.92
N VAL A 489 9.97 -13.25 23.63
CA VAL A 489 10.04 -11.90 23.07
C VAL A 489 11.44 -11.38 23.29
N ASP A 490 12.13 -11.06 22.22
CA ASP A 490 13.50 -10.53 22.24
C ASP A 490 13.45 -9.02 22.04
N PHE A 491 14.17 -8.29 22.90
CA PHE A 491 14.34 -6.85 22.85
C PHE A 491 15.78 -6.52 22.57
N SER A 492 16.02 -5.53 21.70
CA SER A 492 17.35 -5.03 21.36
C SER A 492 17.38 -3.51 21.28
N GLY A 493 18.52 -2.94 21.56
CA GLY A 493 18.76 -1.50 21.49
C GLY A 493 20.08 -1.13 22.13
N GLU A 494 20.71 -0.05 21.67
CA GLU A 494 22.07 0.32 22.09
C GLU A 494 22.22 0.33 23.62
N THR A 495 21.30 1.00 24.33
CA THR A 495 21.36 1.13 25.79
C THR A 495 21.26 -0.21 26.50
N ILE A 496 20.31 -1.08 26.12
CA ILE A 496 20.08 -2.35 26.85
C ILE A 496 21.10 -3.43 26.49
N ASN A 497 21.68 -3.38 25.30
CA ASN A 497 22.70 -4.34 24.86
C ASN A 497 24.01 -4.19 25.64
N GLN A 498 24.29 -2.99 26.17
CA GLN A 498 25.49 -2.69 26.98
C GLN A 498 25.30 -3.07 28.47
N LEU A 499 24.09 -3.39 28.91
CA LEU A 499 23.83 -3.76 30.30
C LEU A 499 24.38 -5.17 30.60
N SER A 500 25.06 -5.30 31.73
CA SER A 500 25.52 -6.61 32.24
C SER A 500 24.34 -7.48 32.66
N ALA A 501 24.47 -8.81 32.50
CA ALA A 501 23.49 -9.80 32.96
C ALA A 501 23.14 -9.67 34.47
N ASN A 502 24.00 -9.03 35.27
CA ASN A 502 23.76 -8.82 36.69
C ASN A 502 22.78 -7.66 37.01
N PHE A 503 22.37 -6.87 35.99
CA PHE A 503 21.36 -5.85 36.20
C PHE A 503 19.99 -6.49 36.44
N ALA A 504 19.26 -5.99 37.46
CA ALA A 504 17.92 -6.47 37.80
C ALA A 504 16.87 -5.98 36.78
N MET A 505 16.95 -6.53 35.56
CA MET A 505 15.95 -6.30 34.52
C MET A 505 14.65 -6.98 34.91
N ARG A 506 13.52 -6.27 34.77
CA ARG A 506 12.19 -6.84 35.04
C ARG A 506 11.33 -6.79 33.79
N ALA A 507 10.49 -7.81 33.64
CA ALA A 507 9.44 -7.84 32.63
C ALA A 507 8.10 -7.50 33.28
N ASP A 508 7.48 -6.42 32.82
CA ASP A 508 6.11 -6.04 33.16
C ASP A 508 5.17 -6.65 32.11
N LEU A 509 4.52 -7.75 32.49
CA LEU A 509 3.68 -8.57 31.60
C LEU A 509 2.25 -8.63 32.14
N THR A 510 1.29 -8.28 31.30
CA THR A 510 -0.15 -8.39 31.61
C THR A 510 -0.88 -9.21 30.55
N LEU A 511 -1.93 -9.92 30.96
CA LEU A 511 -2.83 -10.69 30.11
C LEU A 511 -4.28 -10.26 30.33
N SER A 512 -5.10 -10.30 29.30
CA SER A 512 -6.56 -10.10 29.42
C SER A 512 -7.29 -11.35 29.92
N ALA A 513 -6.74 -12.56 29.71
CA ALA A 513 -7.29 -13.85 30.14
C ALA A 513 -6.18 -14.90 30.28
N GLY A 514 -6.45 -15.99 31.01
CA GLY A 514 -5.50 -17.07 31.23
C GLY A 514 -4.52 -16.82 32.37
N GLN A 515 -3.50 -17.69 32.51
CA GLN A 515 -2.52 -17.64 33.58
C GLN A 515 -1.10 -17.69 33.04
N ILE A 516 -0.21 -16.92 33.66
CA ILE A 516 1.22 -16.88 33.35
C ILE A 516 1.98 -17.81 34.28
N SER A 517 2.92 -18.58 33.72
CA SER A 517 3.92 -19.31 34.49
C SER A 517 5.31 -19.19 33.86
N ASP A 518 6.34 -19.61 34.62
CA ASP A 518 7.74 -19.71 34.16
C ASP A 518 8.28 -18.44 33.46
N LYS A 519 7.91 -17.26 33.97
CA LYS A 519 8.39 -15.98 33.43
C LYS A 519 9.87 -15.79 33.80
N THR A 520 10.72 -15.65 32.79
CA THR A 520 12.16 -15.38 32.91
C THR A 520 12.58 -14.18 32.09
N VAL A 521 13.64 -13.50 32.53
CA VAL A 521 14.31 -12.41 31.79
C VAL A 521 15.79 -12.73 31.74
N GLN A 522 16.34 -12.85 30.54
CA GLN A 522 17.70 -13.30 30.31
C GLN A 522 18.37 -12.46 29.24
N GLN A 523 19.66 -12.18 29.43
CA GLN A 523 20.48 -11.57 28.39
C GLN A 523 20.73 -12.58 27.26
N LEU A 524 20.61 -12.14 26.01
CA LEU A 524 20.96 -12.93 24.85
C LEU A 524 22.49 -13.06 24.70
N PRO A 525 22.99 -14.15 24.10
CA PRO A 525 24.40 -14.31 23.79
C PRO A 525 24.96 -13.12 23.00
N ASN A 526 26.26 -12.84 23.18
CA ASN A 526 26.98 -11.78 22.46
C ASN A 526 26.39 -10.36 22.60
N ASN A 527 25.71 -10.09 23.70
CA ASN A 527 25.06 -8.80 23.98
C ASN A 527 24.07 -8.36 22.89
N GLN A 528 23.38 -9.31 22.26
CA GLN A 528 22.41 -9.03 21.20
C GLN A 528 21.06 -8.51 21.70
N GLY A 529 20.89 -8.41 23.04
CA GLY A 529 19.67 -7.93 23.65
C GLY A 529 19.22 -8.76 24.84
N TRP A 530 17.93 -8.71 25.14
CA TRP A 530 17.32 -9.38 26.28
C TRP A 530 16.08 -10.14 25.85
N ARG A 531 15.97 -11.38 26.31
CA ARG A 531 14.79 -12.25 26.09
C ARG A 531 13.90 -12.27 27.31
N VAL A 532 12.60 -12.09 27.09
CA VAL A 532 11.57 -12.47 28.05
C VAL A 532 10.92 -13.75 27.53
N ALA A 533 10.97 -14.81 28.35
CA ALA A 533 10.27 -16.05 28.07
C ALA A 533 9.19 -16.28 29.14
N PHE A 534 8.02 -16.73 28.75
CA PHE A 534 6.91 -17.03 29.66
C PHE A 534 5.95 -18.05 29.04
N LYS A 535 5.27 -18.80 29.89
CA LYS A 535 4.23 -19.76 29.47
C LYS A 535 2.85 -19.18 29.76
N VAL A 536 1.89 -19.46 28.89
CA VAL A 536 0.48 -19.08 29.06
C VAL A 536 -0.41 -20.29 29.00
N ALA A 537 -1.23 -20.48 30.05
CA ALA A 537 -2.36 -21.38 30.11
C ALA A 537 -3.62 -20.61 29.71
N PRO A 538 -4.31 -20.95 28.59
CA PRO A 538 -5.47 -20.20 28.13
C PRO A 538 -6.70 -20.45 29.02
N GLU A 539 -7.63 -19.53 29.06
CA GLU A 539 -8.96 -19.72 29.66
C GLU A 539 -9.98 -20.07 28.55
N GLY A 540 -10.09 -21.36 28.23
CA GLY A 540 -10.91 -21.84 27.13
C GLY A 540 -10.44 -21.27 25.79
N ASP A 541 -11.38 -20.79 24.98
CA ASP A 541 -11.14 -20.28 23.61
C ASP A 541 -11.04 -18.75 23.53
N LYS A 542 -11.05 -18.07 24.68
CA LYS A 542 -11.00 -16.60 24.71
C LYS A 542 -9.70 -16.09 24.11
N PRO A 543 -9.76 -15.09 23.22
CA PRO A 543 -8.54 -14.39 22.78
C PRO A 543 -7.80 -13.81 23.98
N VAL A 544 -6.48 -13.91 23.98
CA VAL A 544 -5.62 -13.41 25.04
C VAL A 544 -4.86 -12.20 24.51
N ASP A 545 -5.26 -11.00 24.95
CA ASP A 545 -4.49 -9.77 24.70
C ASP A 545 -3.38 -9.66 25.72
N MET A 546 -2.16 -9.49 25.24
CA MET A 546 -0.93 -9.46 26.04
C MET A 546 -0.18 -8.16 25.83
N ARG A 547 0.38 -7.63 26.93
CA ARG A 547 1.27 -6.47 26.89
C ARG A 547 2.51 -6.76 27.73
N LEU A 548 3.68 -6.42 27.18
CA LEU A 548 4.97 -6.67 27.80
C LEU A 548 5.90 -5.51 27.57
N SER A 549 6.56 -5.01 28.64
CA SER A 549 7.69 -4.10 28.52
C SER A 549 8.84 -4.48 29.46
N LEU A 550 10.05 -4.04 29.11
CA LEU A 550 11.21 -4.15 30.01
C LEU A 550 11.33 -2.92 30.88
N LYS A 551 11.58 -3.15 32.17
CA LYS A 551 11.84 -2.10 33.16
C LYS A 551 13.19 -2.32 33.82
N LEU A 552 13.94 -1.23 33.96
CA LEU A 552 15.12 -1.16 34.81
C LEU A 552 14.77 -0.33 36.03
N ARG A 553 14.70 -0.96 37.20
CA ARG A 553 14.06 -0.40 38.40
C ARG A 553 12.59 -0.12 38.09
N ASP A 554 12.15 1.15 38.12
CA ASP A 554 10.76 1.54 37.82
C ASP A 554 10.61 2.28 36.46
N LYS A 555 11.72 2.44 35.73
CA LYS A 555 11.72 3.13 34.43
C LYS A 555 11.52 2.12 33.30
N GLU A 556 10.51 2.34 32.44
CA GLU A 556 10.31 1.63 31.18
C GLU A 556 11.43 1.99 30.20
N ILE A 557 12.15 0.98 29.70
CA ILE A 557 13.33 1.13 28.83
C ILE A 557 13.17 0.50 27.46
N SER A 558 12.06 -0.17 27.23
CA SER A 558 11.69 -0.73 25.94
C SER A 558 10.38 -0.13 25.44
N GLU A 559 10.07 -0.34 24.18
CA GLU A 559 8.69 -0.24 23.70
C GLU A 559 7.82 -1.30 24.38
N VAL A 560 6.50 -1.09 24.32
CA VAL A 560 5.51 -2.08 24.78
C VAL A 560 5.23 -3.05 23.65
N TRP A 561 5.62 -4.30 23.80
CA TRP A 561 5.16 -5.38 22.96
C TRP A 561 3.67 -5.64 23.23
N SER A 562 2.86 -5.70 22.18
CA SER A 562 1.44 -6.05 22.21
C SER A 562 1.19 -7.23 21.30
N TYR A 563 0.38 -8.18 21.74
CA TYR A 563 0.05 -9.37 20.97
C TYR A 563 -1.34 -9.88 21.32
N VAL A 564 -2.10 -10.32 20.33
CA VAL A 564 -3.36 -11.04 20.55
C VAL A 564 -3.17 -12.47 20.12
N TRP A 565 -3.27 -13.39 21.07
CA TRP A 565 -3.19 -14.83 20.83
C TRP A 565 -4.59 -15.45 20.82
N TYR A 566 -4.84 -16.26 19.81
CA TYR A 566 -6.07 -17.03 19.65
C TYR A 566 -5.77 -18.49 19.96
N PRO A 567 -6.19 -19.05 21.13
CA PRO A 567 -5.86 -20.42 21.53
C PRO A 567 -6.29 -21.49 20.52
N ASN A 568 -7.40 -21.28 19.80
CA ASN A 568 -7.92 -22.17 18.77
C ASN A 568 -7.22 -22.09 17.42
N ASP A 569 -6.31 -21.13 17.22
CA ASP A 569 -5.54 -21.02 15.98
C ASP A 569 -4.34 -21.97 15.97
N VAL A 570 -4.02 -22.59 17.10
CA VAL A 570 -3.01 -23.64 17.22
C VAL A 570 -3.56 -24.93 16.60
N GLN A 571 -2.81 -25.52 15.70
CA GLN A 571 -3.09 -26.86 15.16
C GLN A 571 -2.32 -27.92 15.93
#